data_492764009762c85adcc6253ea8f91f20
#
_entry.id   492764009762c85adcc6253ea8f91f20
#
_cell.length_a   1.000
_cell.length_b   1.000
_cell.length_c   1.000
_cell.angle_alpha   90.00
_cell.angle_beta   90.00
_cell.angle_gamma   90.00
#
_symmetry.space_group_name_H-M   'P 1'
#
loop_
_entity.id
_entity.type
_entity.pdbx_description
1 polymer ?
#
loop_
_entity_poly.entity_id
_entity_poly.type
_entity_poly.pdbx_seq_one_letter_code
_entity_poly.pdbx_strand_id
1 'polypeptide(L)'
;QYYWPRNSVFAFYEAMADTAVDEIYLGETVCSRRHELRLSDWLGLARHLQGKGKQVVMSSQVLLESGSDVAWLHKLAANGEFTVEANDMGAVHCLAGKQPFVAGPHLNLYNPQSVQWMAQLGASRWVMPLEMRHQDLAVVQAARPAGLQTEVFAYGRLPLAYSARCFTARHYNLPKDDCRFSCMEHPDGLPMRTREKEGFLVLNGTQTQSARVYNLLEELPQMQAMGVDLVRLSPQPQHPLFQFFQFFL
;
A
#
# COMPACT_ATOMS: atom_id res chain seq x y z
N GLN A 1 -1.86 -2.33 -6.26
CA GLN A 1 -1.95 -3.56 -5.49
C GLN A 1 -2.10 -4.80 -6.36
N TYR A 2 -3.08 -4.86 -7.29
CA TYR A 2 -3.23 -5.95 -8.26
C TYR A 2 -2.51 -5.63 -9.57
N TYR A 3 -2.20 -6.66 -10.35
CA TYR A 3 -1.55 -6.45 -11.64
C TYR A 3 -2.59 -6.38 -12.75
N TRP A 4 -3.01 -5.17 -13.05
CA TRP A 4 -3.98 -4.88 -14.10
C TRP A 4 -3.30 -4.38 -15.36
N PRO A 5 -3.92 -4.56 -16.54
CA PRO A 5 -3.48 -3.93 -17.77
C PRO A 5 -3.40 -2.40 -17.62
N ARG A 6 -2.46 -1.79 -18.32
CA ARG A 6 -2.19 -0.34 -18.29
C ARG A 6 -3.47 0.51 -18.36
N ASN A 7 -4.34 0.23 -19.34
CA ASN A 7 -5.58 1.00 -19.54
C ASN A 7 -6.53 0.88 -18.36
N SER A 8 -6.60 -0.29 -17.72
CA SER A 8 -7.43 -0.49 -16.52
C SER A 8 -6.90 0.31 -15.34
N VAL A 9 -5.58 0.41 -15.19
CA VAL A 9 -4.96 1.23 -14.14
C VAL A 9 -5.31 2.71 -14.35
N PHE A 10 -5.14 3.24 -15.56
CA PHE A 10 -5.48 4.63 -15.85
C PHE A 10 -6.97 4.92 -15.64
N ALA A 11 -7.86 4.05 -16.16
CA ALA A 11 -9.30 4.20 -15.98
C ALA A 11 -9.71 4.19 -14.50
N PHE A 12 -9.09 3.33 -13.69
CA PHE A 12 -9.33 3.29 -12.26
C PHE A 12 -8.96 4.60 -11.58
N TYR A 13 -7.78 5.13 -11.83
CA TYR A 13 -7.32 6.36 -11.17
C TYR A 13 -8.05 7.61 -11.70
N GLU A 14 -8.45 7.63 -12.95
CA GLU A 14 -9.34 8.69 -13.48
C GLU A 14 -10.68 8.71 -12.73
N ALA A 15 -11.24 7.52 -12.51
CA ALA A 15 -12.46 7.41 -11.71
C ALA A 15 -12.26 7.84 -10.25
N MET A 16 -11.07 7.57 -9.65
CA MET A 16 -10.74 8.02 -8.30
C MET A 16 -10.60 9.53 -8.19
N ALA A 17 -10.21 10.22 -9.26
CA ALA A 17 -10.10 11.68 -9.29
C ALA A 17 -11.44 12.38 -8.95
N ASP A 18 -12.56 11.77 -9.32
CA ASP A 18 -13.91 12.33 -9.14
C ASP A 18 -14.58 11.88 -7.82
N THR A 19 -13.88 11.11 -6.98
CA THR A 19 -14.39 10.66 -5.68
C THR A 19 -14.07 11.66 -4.56
N ALA A 20 -14.65 11.45 -3.37
CA ALA A 20 -14.40 12.26 -2.18
C ALA A 20 -13.09 11.92 -1.45
N VAL A 21 -12.26 10.99 -1.96
CA VAL A 21 -10.97 10.67 -1.32
C VAL A 21 -10.03 11.87 -1.37
N ASP A 22 -9.34 12.14 -0.27
CA ASP A 22 -8.42 13.27 -0.17
C ASP A 22 -7.05 12.94 -0.77
N GLU A 23 -6.58 11.70 -0.54
CA GLU A 23 -5.22 11.28 -0.88
C GLU A 23 -5.21 9.93 -1.61
N ILE A 24 -4.35 9.81 -2.59
CA ILE A 24 -4.22 8.62 -3.45
C ILE A 24 -2.78 8.10 -3.42
N TYR A 25 -2.62 6.82 -3.11
CA TYR A 25 -1.34 6.12 -3.17
C TYR A 25 -1.12 5.52 -4.57
N LEU A 26 0.04 5.78 -5.15
CA LEU A 26 0.45 5.31 -6.47
C LEU A 26 1.74 4.51 -6.41
N GLY A 27 1.86 3.50 -7.25
CA GLY A 27 3.09 2.75 -7.44
C GLY A 27 2.89 1.23 -7.40
N GLU A 28 3.92 0.50 -7.77
CA GLU A 28 3.96 -0.95 -7.70
C GLU A 28 4.68 -1.38 -6.41
N THR A 29 3.92 -1.92 -5.45
CA THR A 29 4.44 -2.31 -4.14
C THR A 29 4.74 -3.80 -4.03
N VAL A 30 4.16 -4.62 -4.93
CA VAL A 30 4.12 -6.08 -4.78
C VAL A 30 5.27 -6.77 -5.49
N CYS A 31 5.51 -6.45 -6.75
CA CYS A 31 6.50 -7.20 -7.54
C CYS A 31 7.21 -6.32 -8.56
N SER A 32 8.53 -6.25 -8.46
CA SER A 32 9.39 -5.47 -9.36
C SER A 32 9.31 -5.88 -10.84
N ARG A 33 8.82 -7.09 -11.12
CA ARG A 33 8.65 -7.57 -12.50
C ARG A 33 7.39 -7.04 -13.19
N ARG A 34 6.49 -6.38 -12.48
CA ARG A 34 5.28 -5.77 -13.03
C ARG A 34 5.63 -4.45 -13.70
N HIS A 35 5.60 -4.43 -15.03
CA HIS A 35 6.12 -3.32 -15.86
C HIS A 35 5.07 -2.65 -16.74
N GLU A 36 3.77 -2.80 -16.41
CA GLU A 36 2.69 -2.14 -17.16
C GLU A 36 2.84 -0.61 -17.14
N LEU A 37 3.31 -0.05 -16.02
CA LEU A 37 3.63 1.36 -15.88
C LEU A 37 5.10 1.55 -15.48
N ARG A 38 5.76 2.48 -16.14
CA ARG A 38 7.10 2.97 -15.77
C ARG A 38 6.98 4.08 -14.73
N LEU A 39 8.08 4.46 -14.10
CA LEU A 39 8.09 5.57 -13.13
C LEU A 39 7.57 6.87 -13.76
N SER A 40 7.92 7.16 -15.02
CA SER A 40 7.39 8.31 -15.76
C SER A 40 5.87 8.31 -15.90
N ASP A 41 5.26 7.13 -16.06
CA ASP A 41 3.82 6.99 -16.18
C ASP A 41 3.16 7.27 -14.82
N TRP A 42 3.73 6.71 -13.74
CA TRP A 42 3.27 6.96 -12.38
C TRP A 42 3.38 8.45 -12.01
N LEU A 43 4.49 9.12 -12.33
CA LEU A 43 4.65 10.56 -12.08
C LEU A 43 3.69 11.40 -12.94
N GLY A 44 3.45 11.00 -14.19
CA GLY A 44 2.45 11.66 -15.05
C GLY A 44 1.04 11.56 -14.47
N LEU A 45 0.66 10.37 -14.00
CA LEU A 45 -0.63 10.14 -13.33
C LEU A 45 -0.73 10.92 -12.01
N ALA A 46 0.35 10.98 -11.23
CA ALA A 46 0.42 11.74 -9.99
C ALA A 46 0.14 13.24 -10.22
N ARG A 47 0.78 13.84 -11.24
CA ARG A 47 0.55 15.25 -11.62
C ARG A 47 -0.89 15.48 -12.09
N HIS A 48 -1.46 14.54 -12.84
CA HIS A 48 -2.85 14.61 -13.28
C HIS A 48 -3.80 14.63 -12.09
N LEU A 49 -3.66 13.70 -11.14
CA LEU A 49 -4.48 13.63 -9.93
C LEU A 49 -4.30 14.86 -9.04
N GLN A 50 -3.07 15.36 -8.91
CA GLN A 50 -2.79 16.61 -8.19
C GLN A 50 -3.49 17.81 -8.86
N GLY A 51 -3.51 17.86 -10.19
CA GLY A 51 -4.25 18.87 -10.96
C GLY A 51 -5.77 18.79 -10.76
N LYS A 52 -6.29 17.63 -10.33
CA LYS A 52 -7.69 17.41 -9.91
C LYS A 52 -7.93 17.69 -8.40
N GLY A 53 -6.95 18.22 -7.70
CA GLY A 53 -7.04 18.56 -6.28
C GLY A 53 -6.75 17.43 -5.30
N LYS A 54 -6.26 16.26 -5.76
CA LYS A 54 -5.90 15.15 -4.89
C LYS A 54 -4.49 15.30 -4.33
N GLN A 55 -4.28 14.89 -3.08
CA GLN A 55 -2.94 14.63 -2.58
C GLN A 55 -2.45 13.28 -3.12
N VAL A 56 -1.15 13.17 -3.36
CA VAL A 56 -0.58 11.95 -3.92
C VAL A 56 0.65 11.53 -3.14
N VAL A 57 0.70 10.24 -2.82
CA VAL A 57 1.87 9.58 -2.22
C VAL A 57 2.36 8.47 -3.15
N MET A 58 3.66 8.45 -3.40
CA MET A 58 4.30 7.43 -4.23
C MET A 58 4.77 6.28 -3.35
N SER A 59 4.30 5.05 -3.58
CA SER A 59 4.68 3.90 -2.75
C SER A 59 5.93 3.19 -3.29
N SER A 60 6.88 2.90 -2.39
CA SER A 60 8.01 2.03 -2.70
C SER A 60 7.61 0.55 -2.62
N GLN A 61 8.43 -0.32 -3.20
CA GLN A 61 8.26 -1.77 -3.08
C GLN A 61 8.48 -2.25 -1.65
N VAL A 62 7.79 -3.33 -1.28
CA VAL A 62 7.95 -3.97 0.03
C VAL A 62 9.19 -4.88 0.07
N LEU A 63 9.51 -5.52 -1.06
CA LEU A 63 10.71 -6.38 -1.19
C LEU A 63 11.62 -5.83 -2.28
N LEU A 64 12.89 -5.61 -1.92
CA LEU A 64 13.96 -5.27 -2.84
C LEU A 64 14.84 -6.51 -3.03
N GLU A 65 14.78 -7.13 -4.20
CA GLU A 65 15.42 -8.42 -4.46
C GLU A 65 16.62 -8.34 -5.41
N SER A 66 16.79 -7.19 -6.07
CA SER A 66 17.79 -7.04 -7.12
C SER A 66 18.39 -5.63 -7.17
N GLY A 67 19.55 -5.51 -7.84
CA GLY A 67 20.15 -4.20 -8.10
C GLY A 67 19.27 -3.27 -8.95
N SER A 68 18.43 -3.83 -9.82
CA SER A 68 17.44 -3.04 -10.58
C SER A 68 16.34 -2.45 -9.70
N ASP A 69 15.91 -3.18 -8.66
CA ASP A 69 14.93 -2.70 -7.69
C ASP A 69 15.49 -1.54 -6.88
N VAL A 70 16.75 -1.66 -6.44
CA VAL A 70 17.47 -0.59 -5.75
C VAL A 70 17.65 0.63 -6.64
N ALA A 71 18.00 0.44 -7.91
CA ALA A 71 18.12 1.54 -8.86
C ALA A 71 16.79 2.24 -9.13
N TRP A 72 15.68 1.49 -9.17
CA TRP A 72 14.33 2.05 -9.28
C TRP A 72 13.96 2.83 -8.02
N LEU A 73 14.24 2.28 -6.84
CA LEU A 73 14.01 2.95 -5.55
C LEU A 73 14.75 4.29 -5.47
N HIS A 74 16.02 4.35 -5.88
CA HIS A 74 16.78 5.60 -5.90
C HIS A 74 16.12 6.66 -6.79
N LYS A 75 15.60 6.27 -7.98
CA LYS A 75 14.87 7.18 -8.86
C LYS A 75 13.55 7.65 -8.25
N LEU A 76 12.83 6.74 -7.58
CA LEU A 76 11.59 7.07 -6.89
C LEU A 76 11.85 8.05 -5.73
N ALA A 77 12.84 7.78 -4.89
CA ALA A 77 13.22 8.64 -3.76
C ALA A 77 13.70 10.02 -4.21
N ALA A 78 14.29 10.11 -5.40
CA ALA A 78 14.79 11.36 -5.97
C ALA A 78 13.74 12.08 -6.85
N ASN A 79 12.45 11.72 -6.78
CA ASN A 79 11.42 12.31 -7.67
C ASN A 79 11.23 13.82 -7.48
N GLY A 80 11.48 14.34 -6.25
CA GLY A 80 11.47 15.77 -5.93
C GLY A 80 10.09 16.45 -5.93
N GLU A 81 9.02 15.74 -6.29
CA GLU A 81 7.68 16.31 -6.46
C GLU A 81 6.66 15.76 -5.47
N PHE A 82 6.74 14.47 -5.16
CA PHE A 82 5.73 13.76 -4.37
C PHE A 82 6.35 13.10 -3.15
N THR A 83 5.61 13.08 -2.05
CA THR A 83 5.95 12.32 -0.85
C THR A 83 6.06 10.83 -1.21
N VAL A 84 7.03 10.15 -0.59
CA VAL A 84 7.24 8.71 -0.80
C VAL A 84 6.85 7.93 0.45
N GLU A 85 6.07 6.87 0.28
CA GLU A 85 5.85 5.85 1.30
C GLU A 85 7.01 4.85 1.26
N ALA A 86 7.74 4.78 2.36
CA ALA A 86 8.81 3.81 2.57
C ALA A 86 8.24 2.52 3.13
N ASN A 87 8.28 1.43 2.34
CA ASN A 87 7.82 0.10 2.75
C ASN A 87 8.97 -0.85 3.09
N ASP A 88 10.22 -0.39 2.97
CA ASP A 88 11.45 -1.11 3.25
C ASP A 88 12.48 -0.16 3.88
N MET A 89 13.40 -0.69 4.68
CA MET A 89 14.45 0.13 5.32
C MET A 89 15.43 0.76 4.33
N GLY A 90 15.60 0.17 3.13
CA GLY A 90 16.36 0.80 2.04
C GLY A 90 15.69 2.09 1.55
N ALA A 91 14.35 2.11 1.48
CA ALA A 91 13.60 3.32 1.18
C ALA A 91 13.77 4.38 2.28
N VAL A 92 13.68 3.99 3.55
CA VAL A 92 13.97 4.89 4.68
C VAL A 92 15.36 5.48 4.56
N HIS A 93 16.38 4.67 4.28
CA HIS A 93 17.77 5.14 4.08
C HIS A 93 17.89 6.18 2.96
N CYS A 94 17.16 5.99 1.86
CA CYS A 94 17.19 6.95 0.75
C CYS A 94 16.56 8.30 1.09
N LEU A 95 15.54 8.33 1.98
CA LEU A 95 14.70 9.49 2.28
C LEU A 95 15.13 10.23 3.55
N ALA A 96 15.64 9.50 4.56
CA ALA A 96 15.98 10.03 5.87
C ALA A 96 16.91 11.26 5.81
N GLY A 97 16.52 12.32 6.49
CA GLY A 97 17.26 13.59 6.54
C GLY A 97 17.27 14.40 5.23
N LYS A 98 16.58 13.93 4.17
CA LYS A 98 16.52 14.60 2.87
C LYS A 98 15.15 15.20 2.59
N GLN A 99 14.08 14.46 2.88
CA GLN A 99 12.71 14.89 2.67
C GLN A 99 11.75 14.15 3.60
N PRO A 100 10.58 14.73 3.93
CA PRO A 100 9.55 14.03 4.66
C PRO A 100 9.08 12.78 3.89
N PHE A 101 8.71 11.72 4.63
CA PHE A 101 8.22 10.48 4.05
C PHE A 101 7.13 9.85 4.90
N VAL A 102 6.37 8.94 4.31
CA VAL A 102 5.41 8.08 5.03
C VAL A 102 6.11 6.80 5.44
N ALA A 103 6.14 6.50 6.74
CA ALA A 103 6.61 5.21 7.24
C ALA A 103 5.51 4.16 7.04
N GLY A 104 5.64 3.34 6.00
CA GLY A 104 4.65 2.37 5.55
C GLY A 104 4.44 1.21 6.53
N PRO A 105 3.33 0.45 6.39
CA PRO A 105 2.94 -0.59 7.35
C PRO A 105 3.93 -1.76 7.40
N HIS A 106 4.71 -1.96 6.34
CA HIS A 106 5.65 -3.07 6.20
C HIS A 106 7.02 -2.80 6.86
N LEU A 107 7.23 -1.63 7.45
CA LEU A 107 8.37 -1.36 8.33
C LEU A 107 8.23 -2.00 9.71
N ASN A 108 7.06 -2.53 10.03
CA ASN A 108 6.79 -3.29 11.27
C ASN A 108 7.09 -2.48 12.55
N LEU A 109 6.61 -1.25 12.62
CA LEU A 109 6.81 -0.34 13.74
C LEU A 109 5.70 -0.54 14.79
N TYR A 110 5.93 -1.43 15.75
CA TYR A 110 4.92 -1.87 16.72
C TYR A 110 4.97 -1.17 18.08
N ASN A 111 5.91 -0.27 18.31
CA ASN A 111 6.09 0.35 19.61
C ASN A 111 6.44 1.84 19.52
N PRO A 112 6.17 2.63 20.58
CA PRO A 112 6.44 4.07 20.57
C PRO A 112 7.89 4.45 20.23
N GLN A 113 8.86 3.68 20.70
CA GLN A 113 10.28 3.97 20.49
C GLN A 113 10.66 3.89 19.00
N SER A 114 10.19 2.84 18.31
CA SER A 114 10.42 2.69 16.87
C SER A 114 9.73 3.81 16.07
N VAL A 115 8.51 4.19 16.47
CA VAL A 115 7.75 5.28 15.81
C VAL A 115 8.44 6.62 16.05
N GLN A 116 8.90 6.91 17.27
CA GLN A 116 9.67 8.10 17.59
C GLN A 116 10.98 8.18 16.79
N TRP A 117 11.68 7.05 16.66
CA TRP A 117 12.89 6.97 15.85
C TRP A 117 12.62 7.28 14.38
N MET A 118 11.55 6.73 13.79
CA MET A 118 11.15 7.06 12.41
C MET A 118 10.83 8.55 12.25
N ALA A 119 10.15 9.16 13.22
CA ALA A 119 9.89 10.59 13.20
C ALA A 119 11.20 11.42 13.22
N GLN A 120 12.20 11.00 14.02
CA GLN A 120 13.53 11.64 14.05
C GLN A 120 14.26 11.50 12.70
N LEU A 121 14.02 10.42 11.94
CA LEU A 121 14.55 10.23 10.59
C LEU A 121 13.81 11.05 9.53
N GLY A 122 12.69 11.70 9.88
CA GLY A 122 11.93 12.56 8.99
C GLY A 122 10.59 12.00 8.53
N ALA A 123 10.10 10.90 9.14
CA ALA A 123 8.74 10.44 8.85
C ALA A 123 7.71 11.50 9.28
N SER A 124 6.85 11.91 8.36
CA SER A 124 5.71 12.80 8.60
C SER A 124 4.43 12.04 8.94
N ARG A 125 4.38 10.77 8.63
CA ARG A 125 3.26 9.86 8.89
C ARG A 125 3.76 8.46 9.22
N TRP A 126 3.09 7.83 10.16
CA TRP A 126 3.23 6.43 10.49
C TRP A 126 1.96 5.67 10.10
N VAL A 127 2.11 4.59 9.32
CA VAL A 127 1.02 3.68 8.99
C VAL A 127 1.06 2.53 9.98
N MET A 128 -0.03 2.36 10.72
CA MET A 128 -0.16 1.30 11.73
C MET A 128 0.00 -0.09 11.08
N PRO A 129 0.84 -0.99 11.62
CA PRO A 129 0.88 -2.38 11.17
C PRO A 129 -0.47 -3.08 11.28
N LEU A 130 -0.78 -3.95 10.31
CA LEU A 130 -2.11 -4.55 10.15
C LEU A 130 -2.56 -5.44 11.31
N GLU A 131 -1.61 -6.03 12.02
CA GLU A 131 -1.86 -6.95 13.14
C GLU A 131 -1.96 -6.24 14.50
N MET A 132 -1.73 -4.92 14.53
CA MET A 132 -1.78 -4.14 15.77
C MET A 132 -3.22 -4.00 16.25
N ARG A 133 -3.45 -4.25 17.54
CA ARG A 133 -4.76 -4.07 18.17
C ARG A 133 -4.99 -2.60 18.51
N HIS A 134 -6.26 -2.20 18.64
CA HIS A 134 -6.64 -0.83 19.01
C HIS A 134 -6.05 -0.38 20.36
N GLN A 135 -5.90 -1.31 21.33
CA GLN A 135 -5.28 -1.03 22.63
C GLN A 135 -3.79 -0.67 22.50
N ASP A 136 -3.07 -1.37 21.60
CA ASP A 136 -1.66 -1.11 21.34
C ASP A 136 -1.52 0.21 20.54
N LEU A 137 -2.45 0.50 19.63
CA LEU A 137 -2.55 1.80 18.95
C LEU A 137 -2.69 2.94 19.96
N ALA A 138 -3.57 2.80 20.97
CA ALA A 138 -3.76 3.82 21.99
C ALA A 138 -2.45 4.14 22.75
N VAL A 139 -1.62 3.12 23.03
CA VAL A 139 -0.30 3.29 23.67
C VAL A 139 0.65 4.10 22.77
N VAL A 140 0.68 3.78 21.47
CA VAL A 140 1.51 4.52 20.51
C VAL A 140 1.02 5.96 20.36
N GLN A 141 -0.29 6.16 20.26
CA GLN A 141 -0.90 7.49 20.14
C GLN A 141 -0.58 8.39 21.35
N ALA A 142 -0.61 7.84 22.56
CA ALA A 142 -0.28 8.59 23.78
C ALA A 142 1.19 9.08 23.80
N ALA A 143 2.08 8.39 23.09
CA ALA A 143 3.51 8.73 23.00
C ALA A 143 3.91 9.30 21.64
N ARG A 144 2.96 9.56 20.75
CA ARG A 144 3.20 10.02 19.38
C ARG A 144 3.88 11.39 19.38
N PRO A 145 4.97 11.56 18.62
CA PRO A 145 5.61 12.87 18.43
C PRO A 145 4.64 13.89 17.84
N ALA A 146 4.74 15.14 18.27
CA ALA A 146 3.98 16.24 17.68
C ALA A 146 4.29 16.37 16.19
N GLY A 147 3.26 16.56 15.37
CA GLY A 147 3.37 16.70 13.91
C GLY A 147 3.48 15.38 13.14
N LEU A 148 3.62 14.23 13.80
CA LEU A 148 3.52 12.93 13.14
C LEU A 148 2.06 12.52 12.98
N GLN A 149 1.62 12.26 11.75
CA GLN A 149 0.29 11.71 11.46
C GLN A 149 0.24 10.20 11.70
N THR A 150 -0.94 9.70 12.04
CA THR A 150 -1.24 8.26 12.12
C THR A 150 -2.25 7.87 11.06
N GLU A 151 -1.93 6.82 10.31
CA GLU A 151 -2.82 6.24 9.30
C GLU A 151 -3.15 4.79 9.65
N VAL A 152 -4.42 4.40 9.50
CA VAL A 152 -4.92 3.04 9.78
C VAL A 152 -5.54 2.44 8.53
N PHE A 153 -5.20 1.18 8.22
CA PHE A 153 -5.85 0.42 7.16
C PHE A 153 -7.25 0.01 7.61
N ALA A 154 -8.28 0.60 7.01
CA ALA A 154 -9.66 0.45 7.45
C ALA A 154 -10.53 -0.43 6.55
N TYR A 155 -10.16 -0.62 5.28
CA TYR A 155 -10.96 -1.42 4.35
C TYR A 155 -10.12 -2.09 3.27
N GLY A 156 -10.42 -3.35 2.99
CA GLY A 156 -9.81 -4.12 1.91
C GLY A 156 -9.28 -5.48 2.36
N ARG A 157 -8.71 -6.24 1.43
CA ARG A 157 -7.97 -7.45 1.81
C ARG A 157 -6.65 -7.07 2.46
N LEU A 158 -6.40 -7.65 3.63
CA LEU A 158 -5.16 -7.39 4.37
C LEU A 158 -3.96 -7.98 3.63
N PRO A 159 -2.92 -7.20 3.32
CA PRO A 159 -1.66 -7.71 2.77
C PRO A 159 -0.84 -8.38 3.89
N LEU A 160 -1.09 -9.66 4.14
CA LEU A 160 -0.60 -10.40 5.31
C LEU A 160 0.88 -10.74 5.25
N ALA A 161 1.40 -11.05 4.07
CA ALA A 161 2.80 -11.45 3.91
C ALA A 161 3.33 -11.15 2.51
N TYR A 162 4.65 -10.99 2.43
CA TYR A 162 5.40 -10.91 1.19
C TYR A 162 6.50 -11.95 1.17
N SER A 163 6.75 -12.54 0.01
CA SER A 163 7.78 -13.56 -0.17
C SER A 163 8.58 -13.28 -1.44
N ALA A 164 9.89 -13.45 -1.38
CA ALA A 164 10.75 -13.45 -2.54
C ALA A 164 10.35 -14.52 -3.59
N ARG A 165 9.53 -15.49 -3.20
CA ARG A 165 8.96 -16.50 -4.09
C ARG A 165 7.58 -16.07 -4.56
N CYS A 166 7.36 -16.03 -5.88
CA CYS A 166 6.05 -15.75 -6.46
C CYS A 166 5.15 -16.99 -6.36
N PHE A 167 4.16 -16.97 -5.48
CA PHE A 167 3.25 -18.11 -5.30
C PHE A 167 2.31 -18.30 -6.50
N THR A 168 1.94 -17.22 -7.20
CA THR A 168 1.15 -17.35 -8.44
C THR A 168 1.94 -18.07 -9.52
N ALA A 169 3.20 -17.71 -9.77
CA ALA A 169 4.04 -18.45 -10.73
C ALA A 169 4.21 -19.92 -10.32
N ARG A 170 4.44 -20.18 -9.02
CA ARG A 170 4.59 -21.53 -8.50
C ARG A 170 3.33 -22.37 -8.67
N HIS A 171 2.14 -21.79 -8.56
CA HIS A 171 0.88 -22.48 -8.84
C HIS A 171 0.86 -23.07 -10.27
N TYR A 172 1.42 -22.34 -11.22
CA TYR A 172 1.56 -22.78 -12.63
C TYR A 172 2.85 -23.55 -12.90
N ASN A 173 3.57 -23.94 -11.86
CA ASN A 173 4.87 -24.62 -11.98
C ASN A 173 5.91 -23.83 -12.82
N LEU A 174 5.84 -22.50 -12.74
CA LEU A 174 6.75 -21.60 -13.43
C LEU A 174 7.82 -21.05 -12.46
N PRO A 175 9.07 -20.86 -12.89
CA PRO A 175 10.06 -20.12 -12.11
C PRO A 175 9.67 -18.64 -12.05
N LYS A 176 10.08 -17.95 -10.99
CA LYS A 176 9.77 -16.51 -10.83
C LYS A 176 10.33 -15.67 -12.00
N ASP A 177 11.50 -16.06 -12.50
CA ASP A 177 12.21 -15.33 -13.57
C ASP A 177 11.58 -15.52 -14.95
N ASP A 178 10.77 -16.56 -15.14
CA ASP A 178 9.95 -16.79 -16.33
C ASP A 178 8.48 -17.01 -15.94
N CYS A 179 7.92 -16.08 -15.16
CA CYS A 179 6.55 -16.19 -14.63
C CYS A 179 5.46 -15.94 -15.67
N ARG A 180 5.82 -15.49 -16.89
CA ARG A 180 4.90 -15.15 -18.00
C ARG A 180 3.78 -14.19 -17.58
N PHE A 181 3.98 -13.48 -16.48
CA PHE A 181 3.01 -12.55 -15.89
C PHE A 181 1.64 -13.17 -15.62
N SER A 182 1.60 -14.46 -15.27
CA SER A 182 0.36 -15.22 -15.00
C SER A 182 -0.54 -14.59 -13.92
N CYS A 183 -0.02 -13.68 -13.10
CA CYS A 183 -0.85 -12.90 -12.17
C CYS A 183 -1.83 -11.93 -12.86
N MET A 184 -1.64 -11.60 -14.15
CA MET A 184 -2.61 -10.79 -14.92
C MET A 184 -3.90 -11.57 -15.23
N GLU A 185 -3.84 -12.90 -15.25
CA GLU A 185 -5.01 -13.76 -15.43
C GLU A 185 -5.91 -13.77 -14.18
N HIS A 186 -5.41 -13.21 -13.07
CA HIS A 186 -6.11 -13.14 -11.78
C HIS A 186 -6.21 -11.68 -11.31
N PRO A 187 -7.05 -10.86 -11.93
CA PRO A 187 -7.19 -9.43 -11.60
C PRO A 187 -7.59 -9.19 -10.13
N ASP A 188 -8.18 -10.19 -9.47
CA ASP A 188 -8.57 -10.18 -8.05
C ASP A 188 -7.63 -11.01 -7.17
N GLY A 189 -6.52 -11.48 -7.73
CA GLY A 189 -5.65 -12.46 -7.12
C GLY A 189 -6.19 -13.89 -7.23
N LEU A 190 -5.34 -14.88 -6.97
CA LEU A 190 -5.65 -16.31 -7.04
C LEU A 190 -6.18 -16.80 -5.68
N PRO A 191 -7.46 -17.20 -5.55
CA PRO A 191 -8.02 -17.62 -4.28
C PRO A 191 -7.52 -19.01 -3.87
N MET A 192 -7.16 -19.15 -2.60
CA MET A 192 -6.87 -20.42 -1.95
C MET A 192 -8.01 -20.79 -1.00
N ARG A 193 -8.33 -22.08 -0.95
CA ARG A 193 -9.37 -22.62 -0.09
C ARG A 193 -8.81 -23.70 0.84
N THR A 194 -9.44 -23.87 2.00
CA THR A 194 -9.19 -25.00 2.89
C THR A 194 -9.72 -26.30 2.26
N ARG A 195 -9.45 -27.45 2.91
CA ARG A 195 -10.02 -28.74 2.50
C ARG A 195 -11.55 -28.74 2.57
N GLU A 196 -12.11 -27.98 3.49
CA GLU A 196 -13.55 -27.77 3.68
C GLU A 196 -14.14 -26.78 2.66
N LYS A 197 -13.32 -26.32 1.69
CA LYS A 197 -13.68 -25.37 0.62
C LYS A 197 -13.96 -23.94 1.08
N GLU A 198 -13.63 -23.60 2.31
CA GLU A 198 -13.72 -22.21 2.79
C GLU A 198 -12.59 -21.34 2.22
N GLY A 199 -12.88 -20.07 1.99
CA GLY A 199 -11.86 -19.09 1.59
C GLY A 199 -10.82 -18.90 2.69
N PHE A 200 -9.53 -19.07 2.37
CA PHE A 200 -8.44 -18.99 3.33
C PHE A 200 -7.52 -17.79 3.05
N LEU A 201 -6.91 -17.75 1.88
CA LEU A 201 -6.00 -16.70 1.45
C LEU A 201 -6.26 -16.32 -0.02
N VAL A 202 -5.65 -15.22 -0.46
CA VAL A 202 -5.55 -14.85 -1.87
C VAL A 202 -4.08 -14.61 -2.21
N LEU A 203 -3.59 -15.26 -3.25
CA LEU A 203 -2.23 -15.07 -3.76
C LEU A 203 -2.23 -13.99 -4.83
N ASN A 204 -1.40 -12.98 -4.66
CA ASN A 204 -1.24 -11.86 -5.59
C ASN A 204 0.25 -11.70 -5.94
N GLY A 205 0.77 -12.58 -6.77
CA GLY A 205 2.20 -12.60 -7.09
C GLY A 205 3.05 -13.02 -5.89
N THR A 206 3.86 -12.10 -5.38
CA THR A 206 4.69 -12.29 -4.18
C THR A 206 3.94 -11.97 -2.88
N GLN A 207 2.78 -11.36 -2.98
CA GLN A 207 1.95 -10.98 -1.84
C GLN A 207 0.92 -12.07 -1.52
N THR A 208 0.71 -12.34 -0.24
CA THR A 208 -0.39 -13.14 0.29
C THR A 208 -1.36 -12.22 1.02
N GLN A 209 -2.64 -12.32 0.69
CA GLN A 209 -3.71 -11.50 1.26
C GLN A 209 -4.71 -12.35 2.02
N SER A 210 -5.51 -11.70 2.89
CA SER A 210 -6.68 -12.33 3.49
C SER A 210 -7.71 -12.70 2.41
N ALA A 211 -8.41 -13.82 2.58
CA ALA A 211 -9.51 -14.19 1.69
C ALA A 211 -10.73 -13.27 1.85
N ARG A 212 -10.98 -12.86 3.09
CA ARG A 212 -12.08 -11.94 3.43
C ARG A 212 -11.61 -10.49 3.37
N VAL A 213 -12.53 -9.61 3.01
CA VAL A 213 -12.34 -8.17 3.11
C VAL A 213 -12.42 -7.78 4.57
N TYR A 214 -11.40 -7.10 5.05
CA TYR A 214 -11.36 -6.45 6.35
C TYR A 214 -12.14 -5.14 6.27
N ASN A 215 -12.95 -4.85 7.29
CA ASN A 215 -13.79 -3.65 7.31
C ASN A 215 -13.86 -3.09 8.74
N LEU A 216 -13.32 -1.90 8.94
CA LEU A 216 -13.34 -1.13 10.18
C LEU A 216 -14.14 0.16 10.05
N LEU A 217 -15.03 0.26 9.08
CA LEU A 217 -15.78 1.51 8.87
C LEU A 217 -16.69 1.87 10.04
N GLU A 218 -17.20 0.87 10.77
CA GLU A 218 -18.00 1.08 11.98
C GLU A 218 -17.15 1.61 13.15
N GLU A 219 -15.81 1.40 13.11
CA GLU A 219 -14.87 1.83 14.14
C GLU A 219 -14.32 3.26 13.90
N LEU A 220 -14.73 3.93 12.82
CA LEU A 220 -14.25 5.29 12.51
C LEU A 220 -14.41 6.29 13.65
N PRO A 221 -15.55 6.34 14.39
CA PRO A 221 -15.69 7.26 15.52
C PRO A 221 -14.66 6.98 16.63
N GLN A 222 -14.36 5.72 16.89
CA GLN A 222 -13.35 5.33 17.89
C GLN A 222 -11.94 5.69 17.42
N MET A 223 -11.62 5.46 16.15
CA MET A 223 -10.33 5.87 15.56
C MET A 223 -10.13 7.40 15.64
N GLN A 224 -11.16 8.16 15.32
CA GLN A 224 -11.14 9.61 15.43
C GLN A 224 -10.93 10.06 16.88
N ALA A 225 -11.62 9.46 17.84
CA ALA A 225 -11.46 9.74 19.28
C ALA A 225 -10.05 9.42 19.79
N MET A 226 -9.36 8.43 19.20
CA MET A 226 -7.97 8.10 19.48
C MET A 226 -6.96 9.02 18.77
N GLY A 227 -7.40 9.95 17.92
CA GLY A 227 -6.53 10.85 17.18
C GLY A 227 -5.87 10.23 15.96
N VAL A 228 -6.51 9.24 15.32
CA VAL A 228 -6.12 8.76 13.98
C VAL A 228 -6.41 9.87 12.98
N ASP A 229 -5.44 10.21 12.14
CA ASP A 229 -5.55 11.32 11.19
C ASP A 229 -6.12 10.87 9.85
N LEU A 230 -5.77 9.66 9.39
CA LEU A 230 -6.16 9.13 8.08
C LEU A 230 -6.60 7.67 8.18
N VAL A 231 -7.51 7.28 7.31
CA VAL A 231 -7.87 5.89 7.09
C VAL A 231 -7.56 5.48 5.65
N ARG A 232 -6.98 4.29 5.48
CA ARG A 232 -6.64 3.74 4.16
C ARG A 232 -7.70 2.77 3.70
N LEU A 233 -8.18 2.98 2.48
CA LEU A 233 -9.11 2.10 1.79
C LEU A 233 -8.38 1.45 0.62
N SER A 234 -8.36 0.12 0.58
CA SER A 234 -7.78 -0.62 -0.53
C SER A 234 -8.88 -1.12 -1.46
N PRO A 235 -8.84 -0.79 -2.76
CA PRO A 235 -9.89 -1.18 -3.69
C PRO A 235 -9.97 -2.70 -3.85
N GLN A 236 -11.20 -3.18 -4.05
CA GLN A 236 -11.49 -4.55 -4.41
C GLN A 236 -12.14 -4.55 -5.80
N PRO A 237 -11.61 -5.29 -6.80
CA PRO A 237 -12.14 -5.28 -8.16
C PRO A 237 -13.61 -5.70 -8.25
N GLN A 238 -14.04 -6.62 -7.39
CA GLN A 238 -15.42 -7.11 -7.34
C GLN A 238 -16.42 -6.17 -6.65
N HIS A 239 -15.91 -5.19 -5.92
CA HIS A 239 -16.70 -4.16 -5.26
C HIS A 239 -16.25 -2.81 -5.79
N PRO A 240 -16.85 -2.29 -6.87
CA PRO A 240 -16.50 -0.97 -7.37
C PRO A 240 -16.65 0.05 -6.25
N LEU A 241 -15.56 0.74 -5.93
CA LEU A 241 -15.52 1.81 -4.93
C LEU A 241 -16.61 2.86 -5.14
N PHE A 242 -17.14 2.98 -6.36
CA PHE A 242 -18.28 3.84 -6.70
C PHE A 242 -19.52 3.65 -5.85
N GLN A 243 -19.79 2.43 -5.38
CA GLN A 243 -20.92 2.20 -4.45
C GLN A 243 -20.58 2.60 -3.01
N PHE A 244 -19.32 2.57 -2.62
CA PHE A 244 -18.89 2.88 -1.25
C PHE A 244 -18.92 4.38 -0.97
N PHE A 245 -18.43 5.21 -1.89
CA PHE A 245 -18.35 6.66 -1.69
C PHE A 245 -19.70 7.39 -1.82
N GLN A 246 -20.74 6.74 -2.38
CA GLN A 246 -22.10 7.29 -2.35
C GLN A 246 -22.81 7.19 -1.00
N PHE A 247 -22.29 6.40 -0.05
CA PHE A 247 -22.89 6.20 1.26
C PHE A 247 -22.22 7.03 2.39
N PHE A 248 -21.16 7.77 2.10
CA PHE A 248 -20.40 8.53 3.09
C PHE A 248 -20.37 10.06 2.83
N LEU A 249 -21.31 10.56 2.03
CA LEU A 249 -21.57 12.00 1.86
C LEU A 249 -22.78 12.42 2.69
#